data_ea4139ee2c0a70cf1bf8aab5fb4bb302
#
_entry.id   ea4139ee2c0a70cf1bf8aab5fb4bb302
#
_cell.length_a   1.000
_cell.length_b   1.000
_cell.length_c   1.000
_cell.angle_alpha   90.00
_cell.angle_beta   90.00
_cell.angle_gamma   90.00
#
_symmetry.space_group_name_H-M   'P 1'
#
loop_
_entity.id
_entity.type
_entity.pdbx_description
1 polymer ?
#
loop_
_entity_poly.entity_id
_entity_poly.type
_entity_poly.pdbx_seq_one_letter_code
_entity_poly.pdbx_strand_id
1 'polypeptide(L)'
;MLAFPDGFLWGAATAAHQVEGNNTTSNWWVMEHAPGSPMVEPSGDAADHLHRYPEDMALLAEAGLNSYRFSVEWARIEPERGFVSRASLDHYRRMIDTARENGLDPTVTLMHFTVPQWFQRDGFWRAPDAVDLFSRYVETVLPILDDVTYVCTINEPNIAAMLAGGEDAANLVAYGLPRPDLAVADTLLGAHRRASEILHSVAGIKAGWTIATQAFHSTGEPGADEMLQEYGHPRDFWYLEQSKGDDFVGVQAYTRTFIGPEGPRPVAPDVETTLTGWEFFPPALELGVRSAWELSGGVPVLVTENGIATADDSRRIAYTRGALEGLHRAISDGIEVRGYQHWSALDNYEWASGYRPTFGLIGFDRETFARTPKPSLAWLGEVARRNGL
;
A
#
# COMPACT_ATOMS: atom_id res chain seq x y z
N MET A 1 16.87 -22.40 -10.34
CA MET A 1 16.38 -21.64 -9.17
C MET A 1 16.77 -20.18 -9.38
N LEU A 2 15.81 -19.26 -9.38
CA LEU A 2 16.04 -17.82 -9.46
C LEU A 2 16.29 -17.31 -8.04
N ALA A 3 17.54 -17.12 -7.64
CA ALA A 3 17.91 -16.71 -6.29
C ALA A 3 17.79 -15.19 -6.14
N PHE A 4 17.27 -14.75 -4.99
CA PHE A 4 17.17 -13.34 -4.62
C PHE A 4 18.36 -12.92 -3.73
N PRO A 5 18.63 -11.62 -3.54
CA PRO A 5 19.72 -11.15 -2.72
C PRO A 5 19.66 -11.68 -1.27
N ASP A 6 20.82 -11.83 -0.63
CA ASP A 6 20.87 -12.16 0.79
C ASP A 6 20.21 -11.07 1.62
N GLY A 7 19.43 -11.46 2.63
CA GLY A 7 18.68 -10.53 3.48
C GLY A 7 17.44 -9.93 2.81
N PHE A 8 16.97 -10.50 1.70
CA PHE A 8 15.76 -10.06 1.03
C PHE A 8 14.52 -10.22 1.94
N LEU A 9 13.72 -9.18 2.03
CA LEU A 9 12.49 -9.20 2.84
C LEU A 9 11.36 -9.87 2.07
N TRP A 10 10.87 -10.98 2.61
CA TRP A 10 9.72 -11.72 2.10
C TRP A 10 8.55 -11.51 3.04
N GLY A 11 7.55 -10.77 2.61
CA GLY A 11 6.45 -10.41 3.49
C GLY A 11 5.08 -10.34 2.84
N ALA A 12 4.15 -9.89 3.66
CA ALA A 12 2.81 -9.49 3.24
C ALA A 12 2.42 -8.17 3.90
N ALA A 13 1.42 -7.50 3.38
CA ALA A 13 1.00 -6.19 3.82
C ALA A 13 -0.47 -6.16 4.26
N THR A 14 -0.81 -5.24 5.16
CA THR A 14 -2.18 -4.85 5.54
C THR A 14 -2.26 -3.36 5.80
N ALA A 15 -3.49 -2.82 5.84
CA ALA A 15 -3.78 -1.47 6.30
C ALA A 15 -4.80 -1.50 7.46
N ALA A 16 -4.58 -0.66 8.46
CA ALA A 16 -5.35 -0.66 9.71
C ALA A 16 -6.88 -0.61 9.48
N HIS A 17 -7.36 0.36 8.69
CA HIS A 17 -8.79 0.49 8.42
C HIS A 17 -9.41 -0.74 7.75
N GLN A 18 -8.64 -1.40 6.88
CA GLN A 18 -9.11 -2.54 6.08
C GLN A 18 -9.19 -3.85 6.85
N VAL A 19 -8.44 -4.00 7.95
CA VAL A 19 -8.36 -5.27 8.69
C VAL A 19 -8.71 -5.18 10.17
N GLU A 20 -8.53 -4.03 10.84
CA GLU A 20 -8.64 -3.91 12.29
C GLU A 20 -10.08 -3.94 12.80
N GLY A 21 -11.01 -3.32 12.06
CA GLY A 21 -12.41 -3.14 12.46
C GLY A 21 -12.66 -1.93 13.35
N ASN A 22 -13.89 -1.45 13.33
CA ASN A 22 -14.40 -0.38 14.21
C ASN A 22 -13.50 0.86 14.29
N ASN A 23 -13.00 1.33 13.14
CA ASN A 23 -12.20 2.56 13.07
C ASN A 23 -13.09 3.81 13.09
N THR A 24 -13.90 3.92 14.14
CA THR A 24 -15.05 4.85 14.26
C THR A 24 -14.68 6.34 14.28
N THR A 25 -13.42 6.66 14.52
CA THR A 25 -12.90 8.04 14.56
C THR A 25 -12.23 8.49 13.28
N SER A 26 -12.21 7.61 12.25
CA SER A 26 -11.63 7.92 10.93
C SER A 26 -12.63 8.65 10.02
N ASN A 27 -12.09 9.40 9.05
CA ASN A 27 -12.88 10.04 8.00
C ASN A 27 -13.59 9.02 7.10
N TRP A 28 -12.98 7.86 6.85
CA TRP A 28 -13.58 6.78 6.05
C TRP A 28 -14.80 6.19 6.74
N TRP A 29 -14.74 5.95 8.06
CA TRP A 29 -15.91 5.50 8.82
C TRP A 29 -17.12 6.44 8.66
N VAL A 30 -16.86 7.76 8.70
CA VAL A 30 -17.95 8.75 8.46
C VAL A 30 -18.49 8.63 7.04
N MET A 31 -17.62 8.48 6.05
CA MET A 31 -18.02 8.36 4.65
C MET A 31 -18.80 7.07 4.38
N GLU A 32 -18.41 5.95 4.97
CA GLU A 32 -19.09 4.66 4.84
C GLU A 32 -20.54 4.71 5.37
N HIS A 33 -20.75 5.45 6.46
CA HIS A 33 -22.06 5.54 7.14
C HIS A 33 -22.88 6.77 6.73
N ALA A 34 -22.37 7.60 5.82
CA ALA A 34 -23.09 8.77 5.34
C ALA A 34 -24.30 8.36 4.47
N PRO A 35 -25.43 9.06 4.53
CA PRO A 35 -26.53 8.86 3.60
C PRO A 35 -26.06 9.01 2.15
N GLY A 36 -26.30 8.00 1.32
CA GLY A 36 -25.86 8.00 -0.07
C GLY A 36 -24.36 7.68 -0.26
N SER A 37 -23.74 7.04 0.73
CA SER A 37 -22.36 6.54 0.61
C SER A 37 -22.14 5.79 -0.70
N PRO A 38 -21.03 6.02 -1.40
CA PRO A 38 -20.66 5.25 -2.59
C PRO A 38 -20.13 3.84 -2.26
N MET A 39 -19.91 3.51 -0.98
CA MET A 39 -19.40 2.22 -0.55
C MET A 39 -20.46 1.14 -0.69
N VAL A 40 -20.08 -0.04 -1.20
CA VAL A 40 -20.99 -1.19 -1.36
C VAL A 40 -21.52 -1.66 0.00
N GLU A 41 -20.67 -1.62 1.01
CA GLU A 41 -20.95 -1.97 2.41
C GLU A 41 -19.95 -1.26 3.34
N PRO A 42 -20.26 -1.10 4.64
CA PRO A 42 -19.30 -0.54 5.60
C PRO A 42 -18.24 -1.55 6.02
N SER A 43 -17.11 -1.05 6.52
CA SER A 43 -16.00 -1.87 7.03
C SER A 43 -16.37 -2.70 8.26
N GLY A 44 -17.18 -2.16 9.16
CA GLY A 44 -17.63 -2.86 10.38
C GLY A 44 -16.48 -3.37 11.24
N ASP A 45 -16.56 -4.65 11.63
CA ASP A 45 -15.52 -5.32 12.42
C ASP A 45 -14.29 -5.73 11.58
N ALA A 46 -14.33 -5.56 10.27
CA ALA A 46 -13.31 -5.98 9.33
C ALA A 46 -12.88 -7.44 9.56
N ALA A 47 -11.58 -7.68 9.71
CA ALA A 47 -11.03 -9.00 10.06
C ALA A 47 -10.75 -9.14 11.57
N ASP A 48 -11.18 -8.20 12.40
CA ASP A 48 -10.87 -8.15 13.84
C ASP A 48 -9.35 -8.24 14.12
N HIS A 49 -8.54 -7.74 13.21
CA HIS A 49 -7.08 -7.78 13.33
C HIS A 49 -6.58 -7.01 14.55
N LEU A 50 -7.31 -5.97 14.98
CA LEU A 50 -6.98 -5.21 16.20
C LEU A 50 -6.76 -6.11 17.42
N HIS A 51 -7.49 -7.23 17.50
CA HIS A 51 -7.37 -8.19 18.60
C HIS A 51 -6.63 -9.47 18.21
N ARG A 52 -6.66 -9.84 16.91
CA ARG A 52 -6.13 -11.10 16.39
C ARG A 52 -4.79 -11.00 15.69
N TYR A 53 -4.14 -9.81 15.71
CA TYR A 53 -2.82 -9.64 15.10
C TYR A 53 -1.77 -10.69 15.54
N PRO A 54 -1.77 -11.22 16.81
CA PRO A 54 -0.79 -12.23 17.17
C PRO A 54 -1.00 -13.55 16.41
N GLU A 55 -2.26 -13.96 16.19
CA GLU A 55 -2.60 -15.15 15.38
C GLU A 55 -2.18 -14.93 13.92
N ASP A 56 -2.51 -13.77 13.36
CA ASP A 56 -2.20 -13.44 11.97
C ASP A 56 -0.69 -13.40 11.70
N MET A 57 0.07 -12.77 12.60
CA MET A 57 1.53 -12.71 12.51
C MET A 57 2.17 -14.10 12.66
N ALA A 58 1.66 -14.93 13.59
CA ALA A 58 2.13 -16.30 13.73
C ALA A 58 1.93 -17.13 12.46
N LEU A 59 0.76 -17.01 11.80
CA LEU A 59 0.48 -17.72 10.54
C LEU A 59 1.44 -17.30 9.41
N LEU A 60 1.80 -16.01 9.31
CA LEU A 60 2.76 -15.52 8.33
C LEU A 60 4.16 -16.09 8.59
N ALA A 61 4.62 -16.04 9.85
CA ALA A 61 5.93 -16.55 10.26
C ALA A 61 6.04 -18.07 10.09
N GLU A 62 5.02 -18.83 10.51
CA GLU A 62 4.95 -20.29 10.34
C GLU A 62 4.98 -20.69 8.87
N ALA A 63 4.37 -19.90 8.00
CA ALA A 63 4.46 -20.10 6.56
C ALA A 63 5.89 -19.89 6.02
N GLY A 64 6.75 -19.14 6.71
CA GLY A 64 8.15 -18.88 6.36
C GLY A 64 8.45 -17.47 5.86
N LEU A 65 7.50 -16.55 6.00
CA LEU A 65 7.76 -15.13 5.74
C LEU A 65 8.65 -14.55 6.85
N ASN A 66 9.42 -13.50 6.52
CA ASN A 66 10.35 -12.85 7.43
C ASN A 66 10.08 -11.34 7.60
N SER A 67 9.00 -10.83 7.00
CA SER A 67 8.61 -9.42 7.09
C SER A 67 7.08 -9.28 7.11
N TYR A 68 6.61 -8.23 7.76
CA TYR A 68 5.19 -7.86 7.75
C TYR A 68 5.02 -6.35 7.73
N ARG A 69 4.30 -5.85 6.72
CA ARG A 69 3.95 -4.44 6.62
C ARG A 69 2.54 -4.20 7.15
N PHE A 70 2.40 -3.22 8.04
CA PHE A 70 1.11 -2.77 8.54
C PHE A 70 1.11 -1.26 8.80
N SER A 71 -0.06 -0.65 8.82
CA SER A 71 -0.17 0.76 9.17
C SER A 71 -0.55 0.95 10.63
N VAL A 72 -0.05 2.01 11.23
CA VAL A 72 -0.59 2.55 12.48
C VAL A 72 -1.70 3.55 12.14
N GLU A 73 -2.75 3.58 12.94
CA GLU A 73 -3.95 4.35 12.61
C GLU A 73 -3.98 5.69 13.36
N TRP A 74 -3.75 6.78 12.61
CA TRP A 74 -3.77 8.13 13.18
C TRP A 74 -5.09 8.45 13.88
N ALA A 75 -6.22 8.03 13.31
CA ALA A 75 -7.53 8.27 13.90
C ALA A 75 -7.73 7.58 15.26
N ARG A 76 -7.05 6.47 15.53
CA ARG A 76 -7.04 5.82 16.86
C ARG A 76 -6.08 6.48 17.82
N ILE A 77 -4.93 6.91 17.31
CA ILE A 77 -3.87 7.54 18.13
C ILE A 77 -4.26 8.94 18.57
N GLU A 78 -4.88 9.72 17.67
CA GLU A 78 -5.37 11.07 17.96
C GLU A 78 -6.85 11.20 17.54
N PRO A 79 -7.79 10.56 18.28
CA PRO A 79 -9.22 10.54 17.94
C PRO A 79 -9.86 11.93 17.99
N GLU A 80 -9.32 12.86 18.78
CA GLU A 80 -9.69 14.27 18.84
C GLU A 80 -8.44 15.13 18.80
N ARG A 81 -8.51 16.31 18.18
CA ARG A 81 -7.35 17.20 17.99
C ARG A 81 -6.66 17.52 19.31
N GLY A 82 -5.39 17.15 19.43
CA GLY A 82 -4.58 17.35 20.62
C GLY A 82 -4.77 16.30 21.73
N PHE A 83 -5.66 15.33 21.56
CA PHE A 83 -5.83 14.23 22.51
C PHE A 83 -5.16 12.96 21.99
N VAL A 84 -4.05 12.57 22.61
CA VAL A 84 -3.29 11.37 22.27
C VAL A 84 -3.72 10.19 23.14
N SER A 85 -4.20 9.12 22.49
CA SER A 85 -4.51 7.84 23.13
C SER A 85 -3.23 7.04 23.40
N ARG A 86 -2.77 7.04 24.65
CA ARG A 86 -1.64 6.20 25.05
C ARG A 86 -1.93 4.71 24.85
N ALA A 87 -3.18 4.29 25.10
CA ALA A 87 -3.58 2.89 24.91
C ALA A 87 -3.43 2.45 23.45
N SER A 88 -3.71 3.33 22.49
CA SER A 88 -3.52 3.04 21.04
C SER A 88 -2.04 3.01 20.69
N LEU A 89 -1.23 3.91 21.21
CA LEU A 89 0.23 3.86 21.03
C LEU A 89 0.82 2.55 21.58
N ASP A 90 0.44 2.19 22.81
CA ASP A 90 0.88 0.95 23.46
C ASP A 90 0.40 -0.29 22.68
N HIS A 91 -0.77 -0.22 22.03
CA HIS A 91 -1.28 -1.28 21.16
C HIS A 91 -0.36 -1.47 19.95
N TYR A 92 -0.04 -0.41 19.20
CA TYR A 92 0.84 -0.51 18.04
C TYR A 92 2.28 -0.87 18.42
N ARG A 93 2.76 -0.44 19.59
CA ARG A 93 4.03 -0.94 20.14
C ARG A 93 3.99 -2.46 20.29
N ARG A 94 2.94 -3.01 20.92
CA ARG A 94 2.80 -4.47 21.06
C ARG A 94 2.71 -5.18 19.71
N MET A 95 2.10 -4.58 18.68
CA MET A 95 2.09 -5.15 17.34
C MET A 95 3.51 -5.24 16.76
N ILE A 96 4.33 -4.20 16.91
CA ILE A 96 5.74 -4.18 16.50
C ILE A 96 6.52 -5.27 17.24
N ASP A 97 6.37 -5.34 18.57
CA ASP A 97 7.05 -6.33 19.41
C ASP A 97 6.65 -7.75 19.01
N THR A 98 5.33 -8.02 18.79
CA THR A 98 4.82 -9.31 18.37
C THR A 98 5.33 -9.73 16.99
N ALA A 99 5.44 -8.80 16.03
CA ALA A 99 6.06 -9.10 14.74
C ALA A 99 7.49 -9.59 14.92
N ARG A 100 8.28 -8.88 15.72
CA ARG A 100 9.69 -9.23 16.00
C ARG A 100 9.82 -10.54 16.77
N GLU A 101 8.97 -10.79 17.78
CA GLU A 101 8.94 -12.05 18.53
C GLU A 101 8.67 -13.26 17.62
N ASN A 102 7.89 -13.06 16.55
CA ASN A 102 7.66 -14.07 15.52
C ASN A 102 8.75 -14.11 14.43
N GLY A 103 9.81 -13.28 14.51
CA GLY A 103 10.86 -13.22 13.50
C GLY A 103 10.46 -12.51 12.22
N LEU A 104 9.41 -11.69 12.26
CA LEU A 104 8.98 -10.83 11.17
C LEU A 104 9.58 -9.42 11.33
N ASP A 105 10.32 -8.96 10.33
CA ASP A 105 10.81 -7.58 10.27
C ASP A 105 9.63 -6.63 10.01
N PRO A 106 9.25 -5.73 10.96
CA PRO A 106 8.12 -4.85 10.76
C PRO A 106 8.47 -3.73 9.80
N THR A 107 7.62 -3.53 8.79
CA THR A 107 7.58 -2.33 7.95
C THR A 107 6.35 -1.53 8.37
N VAL A 108 6.55 -0.33 8.94
CA VAL A 108 5.43 0.44 9.48
C VAL A 108 5.04 1.57 8.53
N THR A 109 3.75 1.65 8.20
CA THR A 109 3.17 2.76 7.43
C THR A 109 2.48 3.73 8.39
N LEU A 110 2.85 5.02 8.32
CA LEU A 110 2.31 6.03 9.23
C LEU A 110 0.90 6.50 8.83
N MET A 111 0.60 6.57 7.53
CA MET A 111 -0.73 6.93 7.04
C MET A 111 -1.08 6.10 5.81
N HIS A 112 -2.21 5.38 5.88
CA HIS A 112 -2.75 4.58 4.79
C HIS A 112 -4.17 5.02 4.47
N PHE A 113 -4.29 6.15 3.76
CA PHE A 113 -5.51 6.86 3.34
C PHE A 113 -6.33 7.48 4.46
N THR A 114 -6.55 6.74 5.54
CA THR A 114 -7.40 7.20 6.64
C THR A 114 -6.71 8.26 7.50
N VAL A 115 -7.50 9.23 7.92
CA VAL A 115 -7.10 10.29 8.84
C VAL A 115 -8.20 10.52 9.89
N PRO A 116 -7.90 11.17 11.03
CA PRO A 116 -8.92 11.51 12.00
C PRO A 116 -10.04 12.37 11.40
N GLN A 117 -11.28 12.16 11.86
CA GLN A 117 -12.43 12.96 11.44
C GLN A 117 -12.21 14.46 11.65
N TRP A 118 -11.56 14.85 12.77
CA TRP A 118 -11.26 16.25 13.05
C TRP A 118 -10.33 16.85 12.00
N PHE A 119 -9.31 16.10 11.53
CA PHE A 119 -8.40 16.56 10.48
C PHE A 119 -9.12 16.76 9.15
N GLN A 120 -10.02 15.83 8.79
CA GLN A 120 -10.89 15.97 7.61
C GLN A 120 -11.78 17.21 7.70
N ARG A 121 -12.42 17.43 8.87
CA ARG A 121 -13.31 18.55 9.13
C ARG A 121 -12.59 19.90 9.13
N ASP A 122 -11.36 19.94 9.63
CA ASP A 122 -10.55 21.15 9.77
C ASP A 122 -9.83 21.56 8.46
N GLY A 123 -10.13 20.91 7.33
CA GLY A 123 -9.65 21.28 5.99
C GLY A 123 -8.77 20.24 5.31
N PHE A 124 -8.52 19.10 5.97
CA PHE A 124 -7.78 17.98 5.38
C PHE A 124 -6.38 18.42 4.90
N TRP A 125 -5.87 17.85 3.83
CA TRP A 125 -4.58 18.24 3.24
C TRP A 125 -4.56 19.63 2.57
N ARG A 126 -5.70 20.35 2.56
CA ARG A 126 -5.78 21.76 2.13
C ARG A 126 -5.67 22.75 3.28
N ALA A 127 -5.67 22.25 4.53
CA ALA A 127 -5.47 23.12 5.70
C ALA A 127 -4.05 23.70 5.69
N PRO A 128 -3.87 24.98 6.04
CA PRO A 128 -2.56 25.64 6.00
C PRO A 128 -1.57 25.04 7.03
N ASP A 129 -2.07 24.36 8.07
CA ASP A 129 -1.28 23.70 9.11
C ASP A 129 -1.25 22.15 8.94
N ALA A 130 -1.67 21.61 7.80
CA ALA A 130 -1.74 20.16 7.56
C ALA A 130 -0.39 19.47 7.75
N VAL A 131 0.69 20.05 7.23
CA VAL A 131 2.06 19.53 7.38
C VAL A 131 2.47 19.50 8.85
N ASP A 132 2.20 20.57 9.60
CA ASP A 132 2.55 20.66 11.02
C ASP A 132 1.73 19.65 11.86
N LEU A 133 0.45 19.46 11.51
CA LEU A 133 -0.43 18.49 12.17
C LEU A 133 0.07 17.06 11.96
N PHE A 134 0.42 16.72 10.73
CA PHE A 134 1.00 15.40 10.41
C PHE A 134 2.37 15.21 11.10
N SER A 135 3.20 16.26 11.12
CA SER A 135 4.50 16.22 11.79
C SER A 135 4.37 15.93 13.30
N ARG A 136 3.43 16.58 13.98
CA ARG A 136 3.14 16.28 15.41
C ARG A 136 2.69 14.83 15.61
N TYR A 137 1.88 14.31 14.70
CA TYR A 137 1.48 12.90 14.74
C TYR A 137 2.71 11.98 14.58
N VAL A 138 3.60 12.27 13.64
CA VAL A 138 4.85 11.50 13.46
C VAL A 138 5.72 11.56 14.72
N GLU A 139 5.91 12.74 15.33
CA GLU A 139 6.62 12.90 16.60
C GLU A 139 5.97 12.09 17.74
N THR A 140 4.63 12.00 17.74
CA THR A 140 3.87 11.20 18.71
C THR A 140 4.09 9.70 18.54
N VAL A 141 4.21 9.23 17.31
CA VAL A 141 4.44 7.81 16.97
C VAL A 141 5.93 7.43 17.12
N LEU A 142 6.84 8.35 16.92
CA LEU A 142 8.28 8.09 16.89
C LEU A 142 8.81 7.21 18.04
N PRO A 143 8.37 7.39 19.31
CA PRO A 143 8.87 6.57 20.43
C PRO A 143 8.54 5.07 20.33
N ILE A 144 7.59 4.66 19.50
CA ILE A 144 7.25 3.24 19.30
C ILE A 144 7.97 2.62 18.11
N LEU A 145 8.77 3.39 17.36
CA LEU A 145 9.46 2.97 16.14
C LEU A 145 10.97 2.68 16.34
N ASP A 146 11.47 2.69 17.57
CA ASP A 146 12.91 2.58 17.88
C ASP A 146 13.58 1.31 17.36
N ASP A 147 12.83 0.25 17.09
CA ASP A 147 13.32 -1.02 16.53
C ASP A 147 12.80 -1.30 15.11
N VAL A 148 12.27 -0.30 14.41
CA VAL A 148 11.74 -0.45 13.05
C VAL A 148 12.75 0.05 12.03
N THR A 149 13.10 -0.80 11.05
CA THR A 149 14.05 -0.41 9.99
C THR A 149 13.39 0.40 8.89
N TYR A 150 12.23 -0.04 8.38
CA TYR A 150 11.56 0.61 7.26
C TYR A 150 10.26 1.27 7.71
N VAL A 151 10.15 2.58 7.49
CA VAL A 151 8.96 3.37 7.78
C VAL A 151 8.45 4.04 6.52
N CYS A 152 7.25 3.65 6.09
CA CYS A 152 6.54 4.28 5.00
C CYS A 152 5.78 5.51 5.56
N THR A 153 6.13 6.69 5.13
CA THR A 153 5.52 7.92 5.65
C THR A 153 4.05 8.04 5.24
N ILE A 154 3.78 7.91 3.95
CA ILE A 154 2.46 8.05 3.34
C ILE A 154 2.27 6.95 2.30
N ASN A 155 1.16 6.21 2.44
CA ASN A 155 0.73 5.24 1.44
C ASN A 155 0.05 5.93 0.27
N GLU A 156 0.53 5.65 -0.94
CA GLU A 156 -0.05 6.09 -2.21
C GLU A 156 -0.47 7.58 -2.21
N PRO A 157 0.46 8.51 -2.00
CA PRO A 157 0.14 9.94 -2.00
C PRO A 157 -0.48 10.38 -3.33
N ASN A 158 -0.16 9.71 -4.42
CA ASN A 158 -0.77 9.94 -5.72
C ASN A 158 -2.27 9.58 -5.72
N ILE A 159 -2.67 8.44 -5.17
CA ILE A 159 -4.08 8.09 -5.01
C ILE A 159 -4.77 9.01 -3.99
N ALA A 160 -4.09 9.34 -2.88
CA ALA A 160 -4.62 10.28 -1.89
C ALA A 160 -4.93 11.67 -2.51
N ALA A 161 -4.06 12.19 -3.39
CA ALA A 161 -4.28 13.43 -4.10
C ALA A 161 -5.43 13.34 -5.13
N MET A 162 -5.61 12.17 -5.77
CA MET A 162 -6.75 11.92 -6.67
C MET A 162 -8.07 11.87 -5.91
N LEU A 163 -8.11 11.19 -4.75
CA LEU A 163 -9.29 11.14 -3.88
C LEU A 163 -9.67 12.54 -3.35
N ALA A 164 -8.69 13.39 -3.09
CA ALA A 164 -8.93 14.77 -2.65
C ALA A 164 -9.49 15.67 -3.75
N GLY A 165 -9.31 15.33 -5.04
CA GLY A 165 -9.80 16.07 -6.18
C GLY A 165 -11.32 16.15 -6.29
N GLY A 166 -12.05 15.28 -5.59
CA GLY A 166 -13.52 15.34 -5.45
C GLY A 166 -14.30 14.94 -6.70
N GLU A 167 -13.65 14.67 -7.82
CA GLU A 167 -14.28 14.17 -9.03
C GLU A 167 -14.18 12.65 -9.06
N ASP A 168 -15.31 11.99 -8.86
CA ASP A 168 -15.51 10.55 -9.08
C ASP A 168 -14.53 9.57 -8.40
N ALA A 169 -14.34 9.69 -7.07
CA ALA A 169 -13.68 8.63 -6.29
C ALA A 169 -14.29 7.23 -6.53
N ALA A 170 -15.57 7.16 -6.92
CA ALA A 170 -16.24 5.92 -7.32
C ALA A 170 -15.71 5.35 -8.66
N ASN A 171 -15.06 6.15 -9.50
CA ASN A 171 -14.52 5.73 -10.80
C ASN A 171 -13.08 5.23 -10.77
N LEU A 172 -12.45 5.18 -9.60
CA LEU A 172 -11.09 4.59 -9.45
C LEU A 172 -11.01 3.13 -9.93
N VAL A 173 -12.14 2.48 -10.15
CA VAL A 173 -12.23 1.04 -10.45
C VAL A 173 -12.61 0.75 -11.90
N ALA A 174 -13.18 1.69 -12.67
CA ALA A 174 -13.73 1.36 -13.99
C ALA A 174 -12.66 1.30 -15.10
N TYR A 175 -12.01 2.38 -15.39
CA TYR A 175 -10.76 2.55 -16.14
C TYR A 175 -10.34 4.01 -16.10
N GLY A 176 -9.01 4.20 -16.09
CA GLY A 176 -8.45 5.53 -15.90
C GLY A 176 -8.52 6.00 -14.45
N LEU A 177 -7.61 6.88 -14.12
CA LEU A 177 -7.51 7.47 -12.78
C LEU A 177 -7.99 8.93 -12.83
N PRO A 178 -8.67 9.43 -11.79
CA PRO A 178 -9.05 10.83 -11.69
C PRO A 178 -7.85 11.77 -11.82
N ARG A 179 -8.14 13.03 -12.09
CA ARG A 179 -7.11 14.05 -12.03
C ARG A 179 -6.75 14.36 -10.58
N PRO A 180 -5.46 14.31 -10.18
CA PRO A 180 -5.07 14.63 -8.82
C PRO A 180 -5.24 16.13 -8.52
N ASP A 181 -5.52 16.45 -7.26
CA ASP A 181 -5.39 17.81 -6.72
C ASP A 181 -3.91 18.10 -6.49
N LEU A 182 -3.33 18.96 -7.33
CA LEU A 182 -1.90 19.27 -7.27
C LEU A 182 -1.50 20.05 -6.00
N ALA A 183 -2.39 20.84 -5.42
CA ALA A 183 -2.11 21.51 -4.16
C ALA A 183 -2.06 20.53 -3.00
N VAL A 184 -2.91 19.50 -3.02
CA VAL A 184 -2.84 18.40 -2.06
C VAL A 184 -1.58 17.57 -2.29
N ALA A 185 -1.19 17.29 -3.54
CA ALA A 185 0.05 16.59 -3.86
C ALA A 185 1.29 17.32 -3.28
N ASP A 186 1.37 18.63 -3.42
CA ASP A 186 2.45 19.46 -2.86
C ASP A 186 2.44 19.42 -1.32
N THR A 187 1.26 19.46 -0.69
CA THR A 187 1.13 19.35 0.77
C THR A 187 1.57 17.98 1.28
N LEU A 188 1.19 16.90 0.59
CA LEU A 188 1.62 15.53 0.91
C LEU A 188 3.14 15.38 0.77
N LEU A 189 3.76 15.98 -0.26
CA LEU A 189 5.21 16.02 -0.41
C LEU A 189 5.88 16.74 0.78
N GLY A 190 5.35 17.89 1.18
CA GLY A 190 5.82 18.64 2.35
C GLY A 190 5.73 17.81 3.63
N ALA A 191 4.60 17.12 3.82
CA ALA A 191 4.36 16.23 4.96
C ALA A 191 5.31 15.02 4.96
N HIS A 192 5.53 14.39 3.80
CA HIS A 192 6.50 13.31 3.64
C HIS A 192 7.92 13.73 3.99
N ARG A 193 8.40 14.86 3.44
CA ARG A 193 9.75 15.36 3.72
C ARG A 193 9.96 15.68 5.19
N ARG A 194 8.97 16.34 5.81
CA ARG A 194 9.04 16.67 7.24
C ARG A 194 9.00 15.41 8.12
N ALA A 195 8.16 14.44 7.76
CA ALA A 195 8.13 13.13 8.44
C ALA A 195 9.48 12.41 8.34
N SER A 196 10.11 12.39 7.15
CA SER A 196 11.44 11.78 6.95
C SER A 196 12.51 12.45 7.81
N GLU A 197 12.53 13.78 7.91
CA GLU A 197 13.44 14.50 8.82
C GLU A 197 13.25 14.09 10.28
N ILE A 198 12.00 13.96 10.76
CA ILE A 198 11.69 13.53 12.11
C ILE A 198 12.16 12.09 12.34
N LEU A 199 11.86 11.18 11.40
CA LEU A 199 12.25 9.78 11.48
C LEU A 199 13.77 9.58 11.52
N HIS A 200 14.53 10.37 10.78
CA HIS A 200 16.00 10.34 10.79
C HIS A 200 16.63 10.82 12.10
N SER A 201 15.85 11.36 13.04
CA SER A 201 16.35 11.62 14.39
C SER A 201 16.60 10.33 15.20
N VAL A 202 16.05 9.20 14.76
CA VAL A 202 16.30 7.86 15.32
C VAL A 202 17.23 7.09 14.39
N ALA A 203 18.38 6.69 14.92
CA ALA A 203 19.37 5.96 14.14
C ALA A 203 18.83 4.59 13.65
N GLY A 204 19.05 4.28 12.39
CA GLY A 204 18.67 3.00 11.78
C GLY A 204 17.32 3.00 11.08
N ILE A 205 16.47 3.97 11.32
CA ILE A 205 15.23 4.12 10.54
C ILE A 205 15.56 4.57 9.12
N LYS A 206 14.94 3.90 8.16
CA LYS A 206 14.92 4.25 6.74
C LYS A 206 13.51 4.74 6.40
N ALA A 207 13.42 5.96 5.89
CA ALA A 207 12.17 6.61 5.53
C ALA A 207 11.98 6.65 4.01
N GLY A 208 10.75 6.39 3.58
CA GLY A 208 10.32 6.52 2.19
C GLY A 208 8.81 6.61 2.13
N TRP A 209 8.25 6.96 1.00
CA TRP A 209 6.83 6.83 0.74
C TRP A 209 6.54 5.71 -0.25
N THR A 210 5.28 5.32 -0.41
CA THR A 210 4.92 4.19 -1.27
C THR A 210 3.99 4.65 -2.37
N ILE A 211 4.33 4.34 -3.62
CA ILE A 211 3.67 4.88 -4.80
C ILE A 211 2.89 3.78 -5.53
N ALA A 212 1.61 4.07 -5.85
CA ALA A 212 0.83 3.24 -6.76
C ALA A 212 1.34 3.44 -8.19
N THR A 213 2.16 2.51 -8.67
CA THR A 213 2.73 2.56 -10.02
C THR A 213 1.80 1.86 -11.01
N GLN A 214 1.47 2.52 -12.13
CA GLN A 214 0.38 2.10 -13.00
C GLN A 214 0.82 1.34 -14.25
N ALA A 215 2.09 1.14 -14.49
CA ALA A 215 2.60 0.52 -15.71
C ALA A 215 1.87 1.01 -16.98
N PHE A 216 1.86 2.33 -17.21
CA PHE A 216 1.22 2.93 -18.38
C PHE A 216 1.89 2.48 -19.68
N HIS A 217 1.09 2.09 -20.66
CA HIS A 217 1.54 1.65 -21.98
C HIS A 217 0.92 2.54 -23.07
N SER A 218 1.75 3.08 -23.94
CA SER A 218 1.27 3.73 -25.16
C SER A 218 0.63 2.72 -26.11
N THR A 219 -0.47 3.09 -26.75
CA THR A 219 -1.06 2.29 -27.83
C THR A 219 -0.23 2.32 -29.12
N GLY A 220 0.78 3.21 -29.21
CA GLY A 220 1.57 3.41 -30.42
C GLY A 220 0.83 4.21 -31.52
N GLU A 221 -0.39 4.67 -31.28
CA GLU A 221 -1.12 5.56 -32.16
C GLU A 221 -0.47 6.96 -32.15
N PRO A 222 -0.55 7.74 -33.27
CA PRO A 222 -0.02 9.10 -33.28
C PRO A 222 -0.60 9.96 -32.13
N GLY A 223 0.27 10.55 -31.31
CA GLY A 223 -0.09 11.37 -30.14
C GLY A 223 -0.29 10.57 -28.83
N ALA A 224 -0.21 9.23 -28.87
CA ALA A 224 -0.38 8.42 -27.66
C ALA A 224 0.79 8.55 -26.67
N ASP A 225 2.02 8.73 -27.16
CA ASP A 225 3.21 8.89 -26.32
C ASP A 225 3.19 10.23 -25.57
N GLU A 226 2.78 11.31 -26.25
CA GLU A 226 2.60 12.62 -25.62
C GLU A 226 1.49 12.58 -24.57
N MET A 227 0.36 11.94 -24.90
CA MET A 227 -0.74 11.75 -23.95
C MET A 227 -0.32 10.89 -22.76
N LEU A 228 0.50 9.85 -22.95
CA LEU A 228 1.01 9.03 -21.86
C LEU A 228 1.79 9.89 -20.86
N GLN A 229 2.66 10.77 -21.35
CA GLN A 229 3.42 11.69 -20.48
C GLN A 229 2.48 12.69 -19.77
N GLU A 230 1.54 13.30 -20.50
CA GLU A 230 0.59 14.26 -19.93
C GLU A 230 -0.32 13.60 -18.86
N TYR A 231 -0.79 12.40 -19.13
CA TYR A 231 -1.66 11.64 -18.22
C TYR A 231 -0.89 11.06 -17.05
N GLY A 232 0.26 10.41 -17.32
CA GLY A 232 1.04 9.66 -16.34
C GLY A 232 1.80 10.55 -15.37
N HIS A 233 2.37 11.65 -15.83
CA HIS A 233 3.24 12.48 -15.00
C HIS A 233 2.56 12.94 -13.69
N PRO A 234 1.37 13.57 -13.67
CA PRO A 234 0.75 14.03 -12.44
C PRO A 234 0.14 12.87 -11.60
N ARG A 235 0.04 11.64 -12.15
CA ARG A 235 -0.60 10.48 -11.50
C ARG A 235 0.39 9.46 -10.94
N ASP A 236 1.63 9.45 -11.46
CA ASP A 236 2.63 8.44 -11.13
C ASP A 236 4.05 9.04 -11.13
N PHE A 237 4.56 9.45 -12.29
CA PHE A 237 5.96 9.77 -12.52
C PHE A 237 6.48 10.91 -11.63
N TRP A 238 5.70 11.94 -11.42
CA TRP A 238 6.09 13.07 -10.55
C TRP A 238 6.41 12.59 -9.11
N TYR A 239 5.63 11.67 -8.56
CA TYR A 239 5.87 11.16 -7.19
C TYR A 239 7.15 10.34 -7.12
N LEU A 240 7.43 9.53 -8.14
CA LEU A 240 8.68 8.78 -8.25
C LEU A 240 9.89 9.73 -8.36
N GLU A 241 9.77 10.82 -9.13
CA GLU A 241 10.79 11.86 -9.22
C GLU A 241 11.04 12.57 -7.89
N GLN A 242 9.99 12.76 -7.08
CA GLN A 242 10.09 13.36 -5.75
C GLN A 242 10.71 12.42 -4.70
N SER A 243 10.83 11.14 -4.99
CA SER A 243 11.51 10.17 -4.09
C SER A 243 13.05 10.31 -4.10
N LYS A 244 13.62 11.21 -4.90
CA LYS A 244 15.06 11.47 -4.91
C LYS A 244 15.54 11.93 -3.53
N GLY A 245 16.47 11.15 -2.95
CA GLY A 245 17.05 11.42 -1.65
C GLY A 245 16.37 10.70 -0.49
N ASP A 246 15.31 9.93 -0.73
CA ASP A 246 14.75 9.01 0.24
C ASP A 246 15.66 7.80 0.45
N ASP A 247 15.53 7.10 1.56
CA ASP A 247 16.29 5.87 1.82
C ASP A 247 15.80 4.69 0.98
N PHE A 248 14.52 4.72 0.60
CA PHE A 248 13.89 3.78 -0.33
C PHE A 248 12.65 4.40 -0.96
N VAL A 249 12.25 3.87 -2.11
CA VAL A 249 10.93 4.12 -2.71
C VAL A 249 10.09 2.85 -2.65
N GLY A 250 8.88 2.97 -2.10
CA GLY A 250 7.92 1.87 -2.07
C GLY A 250 7.18 1.76 -3.41
N VAL A 251 7.16 0.57 -3.99
CA VAL A 251 6.45 0.28 -5.25
C VAL A 251 5.22 -0.57 -4.97
N GLN A 252 4.08 -0.14 -5.50
CA GLN A 252 2.80 -0.82 -5.43
C GLN A 252 2.25 -0.97 -6.85
N ALA A 253 2.32 -2.19 -7.41
CA ALA A 253 2.01 -2.45 -8.81
C ALA A 253 1.13 -3.67 -8.96
N TYR A 254 0.04 -3.53 -9.73
CA TYR A 254 -0.98 -4.57 -9.85
C TYR A 254 -1.33 -4.93 -11.29
N THR A 255 -1.39 -3.94 -12.17
CA THR A 255 -1.86 -4.08 -13.54
C THR A 255 -1.22 -3.03 -14.45
N ARG A 256 -1.67 -2.96 -15.69
CA ARG A 256 -1.30 -1.90 -16.63
C ARG A 256 -2.52 -1.14 -17.13
N THR A 257 -2.28 0.03 -17.70
CA THR A 257 -3.29 0.81 -18.40
C THR A 257 -2.75 1.26 -19.75
N PHE A 258 -3.47 0.98 -20.83
CA PHE A 258 -3.15 1.50 -22.15
C PHE A 258 -3.61 2.96 -22.29
N ILE A 259 -2.73 3.79 -22.84
CA ILE A 259 -2.98 5.22 -23.09
C ILE A 259 -2.95 5.45 -24.61
N GLY A 260 -4.10 5.80 -25.15
CA GLY A 260 -4.25 6.27 -26.51
C GLY A 260 -4.16 7.81 -26.61
N PRO A 261 -4.29 8.39 -27.80
CA PRO A 261 -4.18 9.84 -28.01
C PRO A 261 -5.26 10.67 -27.28
N GLU A 262 -6.37 10.04 -26.86
CA GLU A 262 -7.47 10.69 -26.12
C GLU A 262 -7.47 10.32 -24.60
N GLY A 263 -6.44 9.58 -24.12
CA GLY A 263 -6.33 9.14 -22.74
C GLY A 263 -6.44 7.62 -22.54
N PRO A 264 -6.77 7.17 -21.32
CA PRO A 264 -6.78 5.75 -20.97
C PRO A 264 -7.82 4.95 -21.76
N ARG A 265 -7.46 3.72 -22.09
CA ARG A 265 -8.32 2.76 -22.79
C ARG A 265 -8.85 1.71 -21.81
N PRO A 266 -10.13 1.28 -21.94
CA PRO A 266 -10.63 0.16 -21.15
C PRO A 266 -9.91 -1.14 -21.51
N VAL A 267 -9.90 -2.10 -20.57
CA VAL A 267 -9.41 -3.45 -20.82
C VAL A 267 -10.27 -4.09 -21.92
N ALA A 268 -9.61 -4.72 -22.91
CA ALA A 268 -10.34 -5.34 -24.01
C ALA A 268 -11.20 -6.52 -23.50
N PRO A 269 -12.39 -6.78 -24.09
CA PRO A 269 -13.34 -7.77 -23.57
C PRO A 269 -12.83 -9.22 -23.56
N ASP A 270 -11.83 -9.54 -24.38
CA ASP A 270 -11.20 -10.86 -24.50
C ASP A 270 -9.97 -11.05 -23.61
N VAL A 271 -9.60 -10.03 -22.84
CA VAL A 271 -8.47 -10.07 -21.90
C VAL A 271 -8.94 -10.57 -20.53
N GLU A 272 -8.15 -11.47 -19.93
CA GLU A 272 -8.40 -11.96 -18.57
C GLU A 272 -8.35 -10.82 -17.56
N THR A 273 -9.39 -10.71 -16.72
CA THR A 273 -9.48 -9.71 -15.66
C THR A 273 -9.61 -10.35 -14.28
N THR A 274 -9.25 -9.60 -13.27
CA THR A 274 -9.35 -9.94 -11.84
C THR A 274 -10.72 -9.52 -11.27
N LEU A 275 -11.00 -9.80 -9.99
CA LEU A 275 -12.25 -9.38 -9.33
C LEU A 275 -12.42 -7.86 -9.22
N THR A 276 -11.33 -7.09 -9.35
CA THR A 276 -11.35 -5.63 -9.45
C THR A 276 -11.65 -5.12 -10.85
N GLY A 277 -11.68 -6.01 -11.87
CA GLY A 277 -11.82 -5.64 -13.28
C GLY A 277 -10.50 -5.24 -13.94
N TRP A 278 -9.39 -5.34 -13.26
CA TRP A 278 -8.06 -5.06 -13.80
C TRP A 278 -7.55 -6.22 -14.66
N GLU A 279 -6.74 -5.91 -15.67
CA GLU A 279 -6.08 -6.93 -16.48
C GLU A 279 -5.18 -7.82 -15.61
N PHE A 280 -5.20 -9.14 -15.83
CA PHE A 280 -4.24 -10.06 -15.25
C PHE A 280 -2.88 -9.87 -15.92
N PHE A 281 -2.04 -9.02 -15.34
CA PHE A 281 -0.77 -8.59 -15.94
C PHE A 281 0.41 -8.64 -14.96
N PRO A 282 0.98 -9.82 -14.70
CA PRO A 282 2.12 -9.99 -13.80
C PRO A 282 3.34 -9.10 -14.09
N PRO A 283 3.65 -8.74 -15.37
CA PRO A 283 4.79 -7.86 -15.66
C PRO A 283 4.67 -6.43 -15.11
N ALA A 284 3.51 -6.03 -14.61
CA ALA A 284 3.32 -4.70 -14.00
C ALA A 284 4.34 -4.42 -12.91
N LEU A 285 4.71 -5.43 -12.09
CA LEU A 285 5.68 -5.28 -11.02
C LEU A 285 7.07 -4.93 -11.56
N GLU A 286 7.57 -5.64 -12.57
CA GLU A 286 8.87 -5.35 -13.18
C GLU A 286 8.91 -3.93 -13.74
N LEU A 287 7.85 -3.53 -14.45
CA LEU A 287 7.74 -2.20 -15.05
C LEU A 287 7.71 -1.09 -13.99
N GLY A 288 6.91 -1.27 -12.93
CA GLY A 288 6.85 -0.32 -11.82
C GLY A 288 8.19 -0.17 -11.11
N VAL A 289 8.89 -1.27 -10.86
CA VAL A 289 10.22 -1.26 -10.23
C VAL A 289 11.26 -0.55 -11.11
N ARG A 290 11.26 -0.80 -12.44
CA ARG A 290 12.16 -0.14 -13.37
C ARG A 290 11.88 1.36 -13.44
N SER A 291 10.61 1.75 -13.55
CA SER A 291 10.20 3.15 -13.55
C SER A 291 10.60 3.86 -12.26
N ALA A 292 10.35 3.23 -11.10
CA ALA A 292 10.73 3.79 -9.81
C ALA A 292 12.24 4.00 -9.68
N TRP A 293 13.04 3.01 -10.07
CA TRP A 293 14.50 3.12 -10.06
C TRP A 293 15.03 4.23 -10.97
N GLU A 294 14.50 4.31 -12.19
CA GLU A 294 14.95 5.31 -13.17
C GLU A 294 14.56 6.73 -12.72
N LEU A 295 13.29 6.95 -12.39
CA LEU A 295 12.76 8.29 -12.08
C LEU A 295 13.25 8.81 -10.73
N SER A 296 13.46 7.94 -9.74
CA SER A 296 14.04 8.33 -8.44
C SER A 296 15.56 8.58 -8.50
N GLY A 297 16.21 8.23 -9.63
CA GLY A 297 17.65 8.37 -9.76
C GLY A 297 18.46 7.31 -9.03
N GLY A 298 17.92 6.09 -8.91
CA GLY A 298 18.60 4.95 -8.31
C GLY A 298 18.40 4.80 -6.80
N VAL A 299 17.29 5.32 -6.27
CA VAL A 299 16.89 5.06 -4.88
C VAL A 299 16.50 3.57 -4.74
N PRO A 300 16.99 2.86 -3.70
CA PRO A 300 16.62 1.46 -3.48
C PRO A 300 15.11 1.24 -3.45
N VAL A 301 14.64 0.17 -4.08
CA VAL A 301 13.22 -0.16 -4.17
C VAL A 301 12.82 -1.16 -3.09
N LEU A 302 11.69 -0.93 -2.44
CA LEU A 302 10.97 -1.94 -1.65
C LEU A 302 9.60 -2.16 -2.31
N VAL A 303 9.32 -3.39 -2.75
CA VAL A 303 7.97 -3.72 -3.21
C VAL A 303 7.07 -3.81 -1.98
N THR A 304 6.25 -2.79 -1.78
CA THR A 304 5.40 -2.66 -0.59
C THR A 304 4.00 -3.22 -0.80
N GLU A 305 3.60 -3.40 -2.07
CA GLU A 305 2.37 -4.12 -2.42
C GLU A 305 2.46 -4.68 -3.84
N ASN A 306 2.03 -5.93 -3.99
CA ASN A 306 1.74 -6.58 -5.27
C ASN A 306 0.87 -7.80 -5.04
N GLY A 307 -0.11 -8.02 -5.88
CA GLY A 307 -1.05 -9.15 -5.78
C GLY A 307 -2.22 -9.00 -6.72
N ILE A 308 -3.20 -9.88 -6.60
CA ILE A 308 -4.46 -9.81 -7.34
C ILE A 308 -5.67 -10.16 -6.48
N ALA A 309 -6.81 -9.56 -6.81
CA ALA A 309 -8.10 -10.00 -6.29
C ALA A 309 -8.63 -11.18 -7.13
N THR A 310 -8.75 -12.34 -6.52
CA THR A 310 -9.25 -13.54 -7.20
C THR A 310 -9.84 -14.53 -6.22
N ALA A 311 -10.92 -15.22 -6.62
CA ALA A 311 -11.49 -16.34 -5.90
C ALA A 311 -10.72 -17.66 -6.16
N ASP A 312 -9.94 -17.72 -7.24
CA ASP A 312 -9.10 -18.88 -7.60
C ASP A 312 -7.66 -18.66 -7.14
N ASP A 313 -7.29 -19.33 -6.05
CA ASP A 313 -5.96 -19.19 -5.46
C ASP A 313 -4.83 -19.70 -6.37
N SER A 314 -5.11 -20.60 -7.32
CA SER A 314 -4.13 -21.02 -8.32
C SER A 314 -3.74 -19.86 -9.25
N ARG A 315 -4.68 -18.94 -9.55
CA ARG A 315 -4.41 -17.72 -10.30
C ARG A 315 -3.57 -16.73 -9.51
N ARG A 316 -3.78 -16.63 -8.18
CA ARG A 316 -2.93 -15.82 -7.29
C ARG A 316 -1.49 -16.33 -7.34
N ILE A 317 -1.27 -17.64 -7.23
CA ILE A 317 0.06 -18.23 -7.35
C ILE A 317 0.67 -17.94 -8.74
N ALA A 318 -0.10 -18.13 -9.82
CA ALA A 318 0.38 -17.89 -11.18
C ALA A 318 0.79 -16.43 -11.41
N TYR A 319 -0.04 -15.49 -10.95
CA TYR A 319 0.26 -14.05 -11.01
C TYR A 319 1.54 -13.70 -10.22
N THR A 320 1.58 -14.11 -8.95
CA THR A 320 2.70 -13.79 -8.07
C THR A 320 4.01 -14.39 -8.58
N ARG A 321 3.97 -15.62 -9.13
CA ARG A 321 5.13 -16.23 -9.78
C ARG A 321 5.65 -15.38 -10.94
N GLY A 322 4.78 -15.00 -11.86
CA GLY A 322 5.17 -14.17 -13.01
C GLY A 322 5.69 -12.79 -12.60
N ALA A 323 5.10 -12.18 -11.55
CA ALA A 323 5.56 -10.92 -10.99
C ALA A 323 6.98 -11.06 -10.37
N LEU A 324 7.22 -12.11 -9.59
CA LEU A 324 8.54 -12.39 -9.00
C LEU A 324 9.60 -12.75 -10.04
N GLU A 325 9.24 -13.44 -11.12
CA GLU A 325 10.14 -13.67 -12.26
C GLU A 325 10.56 -12.34 -12.91
N GLY A 326 9.60 -11.41 -13.07
CA GLY A 326 9.88 -10.05 -13.54
C GLY A 326 10.79 -9.27 -12.58
N LEU A 327 10.48 -9.33 -11.29
CA LEU A 327 11.28 -8.70 -10.25
C LEU A 327 12.73 -9.21 -10.24
N HIS A 328 12.92 -10.52 -10.40
CA HIS A 328 14.23 -11.13 -10.50
C HIS A 328 15.01 -10.62 -11.73
N ARG A 329 14.35 -10.42 -12.90
CA ARG A 329 15.00 -9.80 -14.07
C ARG A 329 15.48 -8.39 -13.76
N ALA A 330 14.66 -7.57 -13.13
CA ALA A 330 15.04 -6.21 -12.73
C ALA A 330 16.26 -6.20 -11.78
N ILE A 331 16.29 -7.11 -10.80
CA ILE A 331 17.43 -7.30 -9.89
C ILE A 331 18.69 -7.74 -10.67
N SER A 332 18.53 -8.68 -11.59
CA SER A 332 19.65 -9.19 -12.43
C SER A 332 20.26 -8.11 -13.32
N ASP A 333 19.45 -7.11 -13.72
CA ASP A 333 19.90 -5.94 -14.47
C ASP A 333 20.53 -4.84 -13.58
N GLY A 334 20.69 -5.10 -12.27
CA GLY A 334 21.40 -4.23 -11.34
C GLY A 334 20.51 -3.28 -10.53
N ILE A 335 19.18 -3.42 -10.59
CA ILE A 335 18.28 -2.63 -9.75
C ILE A 335 18.32 -3.15 -8.31
N GLU A 336 18.52 -2.24 -7.37
CA GLU A 336 18.58 -2.57 -5.95
C GLU A 336 17.18 -2.70 -5.36
N VAL A 337 16.73 -3.95 -5.15
CA VAL A 337 15.44 -4.26 -4.54
C VAL A 337 15.66 -4.91 -3.18
N ARG A 338 15.04 -4.38 -2.14
CA ARG A 338 15.21 -4.79 -0.74
C ARG A 338 14.25 -5.89 -0.30
N GLY A 339 13.10 -6.02 -0.94
CA GLY A 339 12.09 -6.99 -0.54
C GLY A 339 10.84 -6.95 -1.38
N TYR A 340 9.97 -7.90 -1.09
CA TYR A 340 8.65 -8.08 -1.68
C TYR A 340 7.62 -8.31 -0.58
N GLN A 341 6.58 -7.48 -0.54
CA GLN A 341 5.45 -7.61 0.38
C GLN A 341 4.16 -7.81 -0.42
N HIS A 342 3.54 -8.97 -0.24
CA HIS A 342 2.33 -9.33 -0.95
C HIS A 342 1.12 -8.53 -0.44
N TRP A 343 0.35 -7.95 -1.34
CA TRP A 343 -0.98 -7.44 -1.01
C TRP A 343 -2.03 -8.51 -1.30
N SER A 344 -2.63 -9.09 -0.24
CA SER A 344 -2.52 -8.73 1.17
C SER A 344 -2.30 -9.97 2.04
N ALA A 345 -1.95 -9.76 3.30
CA ALA A 345 -1.85 -10.86 4.26
C ALA A 345 -3.22 -11.51 4.48
N LEU A 346 -4.25 -10.71 4.72
CA LEU A 346 -5.63 -11.13 4.95
C LEU A 346 -6.53 -10.69 3.79
N ASP A 347 -7.57 -11.47 3.47
CA ASP A 347 -8.72 -10.87 2.80
C ASP A 347 -9.20 -9.71 3.66
N ASN A 348 -9.66 -8.63 3.06
CA ASN A 348 -9.90 -7.39 3.78
C ASN A 348 -11.05 -6.58 3.20
N TYR A 349 -11.34 -5.45 3.83
CA TYR A 349 -12.25 -4.44 3.33
C TYR A 349 -11.59 -3.64 2.20
N GLU A 350 -12.02 -3.88 0.96
CA GLU A 350 -11.41 -3.26 -0.22
C GLU A 350 -12.13 -1.95 -0.59
N TRP A 351 -12.13 -1.02 0.35
CA TRP A 351 -12.62 0.35 0.20
C TRP A 351 -14.05 0.40 -0.39
N ALA A 352 -14.26 1.13 -1.49
CA ALA A 352 -15.57 1.26 -2.12
C ALA A 352 -16.15 -0.08 -2.61
N SER A 353 -15.33 -1.10 -2.81
CA SER A 353 -15.75 -2.44 -3.30
C SER A 353 -16.19 -3.40 -2.19
N GLY A 354 -16.09 -3.00 -0.91
CA GLY A 354 -16.42 -3.86 0.23
C GLY A 354 -15.55 -5.11 0.30
N TYR A 355 -16.13 -6.26 0.63
CA TYR A 355 -15.39 -7.51 0.82
C TYR A 355 -15.37 -8.43 -0.41
N ARG A 356 -15.92 -7.99 -1.55
CA ARG A 356 -15.96 -8.82 -2.77
C ARG A 356 -14.58 -9.12 -3.36
N PRO A 357 -13.65 -8.15 -3.47
CA PRO A 357 -12.29 -8.44 -3.93
C PRO A 357 -11.48 -9.13 -2.82
N THR A 358 -10.97 -10.33 -3.11
CA THR A 358 -10.19 -11.13 -2.17
C THR A 358 -8.72 -11.17 -2.59
N PHE A 359 -7.88 -10.40 -1.93
CA PHE A 359 -6.43 -10.32 -2.17
C PHE A 359 -5.60 -11.20 -1.24
N GLY A 360 -6.15 -11.59 -0.10
CA GLY A 360 -5.44 -12.19 1.00
C GLY A 360 -4.77 -13.53 0.70
N LEU A 361 -3.62 -13.75 1.32
CA LEU A 361 -2.99 -15.07 1.48
C LEU A 361 -3.73 -15.91 2.54
N ILE A 362 -4.47 -15.24 3.42
CA ILE A 362 -5.29 -15.83 4.47
C ILE A 362 -6.71 -15.32 4.30
N GLY A 363 -7.67 -16.20 4.17
CA GLY A 363 -9.09 -15.88 4.24
C GLY A 363 -9.56 -15.81 5.69
N PHE A 364 -10.73 -15.21 5.92
CA PHE A 364 -11.39 -15.25 7.21
C PHE A 364 -12.91 -15.34 7.06
N ASP A 365 -13.54 -15.97 8.04
CA ASP A 365 -14.98 -16.04 8.15
C ASP A 365 -15.50 -14.76 8.83
N ARG A 366 -16.46 -14.07 8.24
CA ARG A 366 -16.95 -12.76 8.71
C ARG A 366 -17.82 -12.82 9.99
N GLU A 367 -18.27 -14.00 10.39
CA GLU A 367 -19.09 -14.19 11.60
C GLU A 367 -18.24 -14.65 12.78
N THR A 368 -17.32 -15.57 12.53
CA THR A 368 -16.49 -16.19 13.57
C THR A 368 -15.08 -15.65 13.64
N PHE A 369 -14.64 -14.91 12.60
CA PHE A 369 -13.27 -14.46 12.37
C PHE A 369 -12.24 -15.58 12.29
N ALA A 370 -12.65 -16.83 12.09
CA ALA A 370 -11.73 -17.95 11.91
C ALA A 370 -10.86 -17.76 10.68
N ARG A 371 -9.53 -17.97 10.83
CA ARG A 371 -8.55 -17.81 9.75
C ARG A 371 -8.47 -19.08 8.90
N THR A 372 -8.31 -18.88 7.59
CA THR A 372 -8.12 -19.95 6.62
C THR A 372 -6.93 -19.64 5.74
N PRO A 373 -5.72 -20.13 6.09
CA PRO A 373 -4.55 -20.01 5.23
C PRO A 373 -4.81 -20.61 3.84
N LYS A 374 -4.47 -19.88 2.79
CA LYS A 374 -4.65 -20.35 1.41
C LYS A 374 -3.38 -21.05 0.89
N PRO A 375 -3.48 -21.88 -0.16
CA PRO A 375 -2.31 -22.52 -0.78
C PRO A 375 -1.24 -21.53 -1.22
N SER A 376 -1.63 -20.32 -1.62
CA SER A 376 -0.70 -19.22 -1.99
C SER A 376 0.19 -18.78 -0.83
N LEU A 377 -0.29 -18.80 0.42
CA LEU A 377 0.54 -18.54 1.58
C LEU A 377 1.66 -19.59 1.73
N ALA A 378 1.30 -20.86 1.67
CA ALA A 378 2.28 -21.95 1.75
C ALA A 378 3.30 -21.88 0.60
N TRP A 379 2.85 -21.58 -0.62
CA TRP A 379 3.71 -21.44 -1.79
C TRP A 379 4.68 -20.26 -1.64
N LEU A 380 4.21 -19.08 -1.23
CA LEU A 380 5.07 -17.91 -1.04
C LEU A 380 6.06 -18.14 0.11
N GLY A 381 5.63 -18.82 1.18
CA GLY A 381 6.50 -19.21 2.27
C GLY A 381 7.64 -20.16 1.84
N GLU A 382 7.37 -21.09 0.92
CA GLU A 382 8.41 -21.94 0.33
C GLU A 382 9.42 -21.12 -0.50
N VAL A 383 8.95 -20.12 -1.26
CA VAL A 383 9.81 -19.17 -1.99
C VAL A 383 10.69 -18.40 -1.01
N ALA A 384 10.11 -17.91 0.07
CA ALA A 384 10.83 -17.17 1.10
C ALA A 384 11.90 -18.01 1.80
N ARG A 385 11.58 -19.26 2.23
CA ARG A 385 12.54 -20.16 2.86
C ARG A 385 13.73 -20.53 1.97
N ARG A 386 13.48 -20.64 0.66
CA ARG A 386 14.55 -20.95 -0.33
C ARG A 386 15.28 -19.69 -0.81
N ASN A 387 14.78 -18.53 -0.44
CA ASN A 387 15.19 -17.24 -1.02
C ASN A 387 15.22 -17.28 -2.56
N GLY A 388 14.21 -17.91 -3.18
CA GLY A 388 14.22 -18.12 -4.64
C GLY A 388 13.01 -18.88 -5.20
N LEU A 389 12.84 -18.77 -6.53
CA LEU A 389 11.83 -19.44 -7.34
C LEU A 389 12.35 -20.72 -7.98
#